data_72e33330154a565bdefaa735e84a11a4
#
_entry.id   72e33330154a565bdefaa735e84a11a4
#
_cell.length_a   1.000
_cell.length_b   1.000
_cell.length_c   1.000
_cell.angle_alpha   90.00
_cell.angle_beta   90.00
_cell.angle_gamma   90.00
#
_symmetry.space_group_name_H-M   'P 1'
#
loop_
_entity.id
_entity.type
_entity.pdbx_description
1 polymer ?
#
loop_
_entity_poly.entity_id
_entity_poly.type
_entity_poly.pdbx_seq_one_letter_code
_entity_poly.pdbx_strand_id
1 'polypeptide(L)'
;MKLVRYGQPGKEKPGLIDADGKLRDPSGVIADVTPEHLSDKALAKLAKVKADKLPLVKGKKRFGAPVSRVGKFIAIGLNYADHAAESGMPIPKEPIVFMKSTTCIQGPDDDVMLPKGSKKTDWEVELGVVCLLYTSPSPRD
;
A
#
# COMPACT_ATOMS: atom_id res chain seq x y z
N MET A 1 6.62 -9.51 -9.31
CA MET A 1 7.00 -9.61 -7.86
C MET A 1 5.88 -8.98 -7.05
N LYS A 2 5.40 -9.63 -6.00
CA LYS A 2 4.36 -9.09 -5.10
C LYS A 2 4.95 -8.98 -3.70
N LEU A 3 5.25 -7.76 -3.26
CA LEU A 3 5.72 -7.48 -1.90
C LEU A 3 4.52 -7.28 -0.97
N VAL A 4 4.65 -7.79 0.24
CA VAL A 4 3.66 -7.68 1.31
C VAL A 4 4.38 -7.44 2.63
N ARG A 5 3.63 -7.05 3.67
CA ARG A 5 4.09 -7.08 5.05
C ARG A 5 3.15 -7.98 5.84
N TYR A 6 3.69 -8.84 6.69
CA TYR A 6 2.89 -9.81 7.45
C TYR A 6 3.32 -9.88 8.91
N GLY A 7 2.39 -10.21 9.78
CA GLY A 7 2.63 -10.35 11.21
C GLY A 7 1.65 -9.54 12.05
N GLN A 8 1.96 -9.41 13.34
CA GLN A 8 1.15 -8.61 14.25
C GLN A 8 1.30 -7.11 13.97
N PRO A 9 0.28 -6.29 14.27
CA PRO A 9 0.36 -4.84 14.13
C PRO A 9 1.60 -4.26 14.83
N GLY A 10 2.36 -3.42 14.10
CA GLY A 10 3.58 -2.79 14.59
C GLY A 10 4.82 -3.73 14.69
N LYS A 11 4.67 -5.00 14.33
CA LYS A 11 5.75 -6.00 14.31
C LYS A 11 5.78 -6.78 13.00
N GLU A 12 5.27 -6.18 11.94
CA GLU A 12 5.25 -6.80 10.63
C GLU A 12 6.68 -7.01 10.10
N LYS A 13 6.81 -8.09 9.33
CA LYS A 13 8.01 -8.44 8.58
C LYS A 13 7.75 -8.30 7.08
N PRO A 14 8.80 -8.11 6.27
CA PRO A 14 8.65 -8.15 4.82
C PRO A 14 8.24 -9.55 4.38
N GLY A 15 7.42 -9.61 3.33
CA GLY A 15 7.00 -10.84 2.69
C GLY A 15 7.05 -10.72 1.17
N LEU A 16 7.18 -11.83 0.50
CA LEU A 16 7.13 -11.93 -0.95
C LEU A 16 6.20 -13.09 -1.32
N ILE A 17 5.23 -12.81 -2.18
CA ILE A 17 4.36 -13.86 -2.73
C ILE A 17 5.05 -14.42 -3.98
N ASP A 18 5.32 -15.72 -3.98
CA ASP A 18 5.93 -16.42 -5.10
C ASP A 18 4.93 -16.72 -6.22
N ALA A 19 5.38 -17.37 -7.28
CA ALA A 19 4.56 -17.71 -8.43
C ALA A 19 3.39 -18.66 -8.10
N ASP A 20 3.57 -19.50 -7.08
CA ASP A 20 2.54 -20.42 -6.60
C ASP A 20 1.57 -19.78 -5.59
N GLY A 21 1.72 -18.48 -5.31
CA GLY A 21 0.91 -17.77 -4.31
C GLY A 21 1.35 -18.02 -2.87
N LYS A 22 2.51 -18.62 -2.64
CA LYS A 22 3.01 -18.91 -1.29
C LYS A 22 3.77 -17.72 -0.73
N LEU A 23 3.58 -17.48 0.56
CA LEU A 23 4.29 -16.43 1.29
C LEU A 23 5.71 -16.87 1.64
N ARG A 24 6.68 -16.07 1.26
CA ARG A 24 8.12 -16.28 1.51
C ARG A 24 8.68 -15.16 2.38
N ASP A 25 9.68 -15.46 3.18
CA ASP A 25 10.34 -14.52 4.08
C ASP A 25 11.63 -13.99 3.46
N PRO A 26 11.66 -12.74 2.95
CA PRO A 26 12.85 -12.09 2.43
C PRO A 26 13.67 -11.31 3.51
N SER A 27 13.47 -11.56 4.80
CA SER A 27 14.14 -10.80 5.88
C SER A 27 15.66 -10.86 5.83
N GLY A 28 16.24 -11.89 5.18
CA GLY A 28 17.68 -11.96 4.91
C GLY A 28 18.16 -11.01 3.78
N VAL A 29 17.25 -10.39 3.05
CA VAL A 29 17.55 -9.47 1.92
C VAL A 29 17.16 -8.04 2.26
N ILE A 30 15.99 -7.84 2.86
CA ILE A 30 15.46 -6.54 3.30
C ILE A 30 14.90 -6.67 4.71
N ALA A 31 15.11 -5.66 5.54
CA ALA A 31 14.59 -5.65 6.91
C ALA A 31 13.08 -5.40 6.98
N ASP A 32 12.54 -4.56 6.08
CA ASP A 32 11.11 -4.24 5.97
C ASP A 32 10.83 -3.65 4.57
N VAL A 33 9.55 -3.51 4.20
CA VAL A 33 9.12 -2.81 2.98
C VAL A 33 8.97 -1.33 3.32
N THR A 34 10.05 -0.58 3.17
CA THR A 34 10.13 0.84 3.47
C THR A 34 10.37 1.64 2.17
N PRO A 35 10.19 2.97 2.17
CA PRO A 35 10.47 3.79 1.00
C PRO A 35 11.85 3.54 0.38
N GLU A 36 12.89 3.32 1.20
CA GLU A 36 14.25 3.05 0.72
C GLU A 36 14.37 1.76 -0.10
N HIS A 37 13.52 0.77 0.20
CA HIS A 37 13.47 -0.51 -0.52
C HIS A 37 12.60 -0.49 -1.77
N LEU A 38 11.92 0.62 -2.06
CA LEU A 38 11.02 0.78 -3.21
C LEU A 38 11.63 1.59 -4.35
N SER A 39 12.88 2.05 -4.23
CA SER A 39 13.60 2.68 -5.34
C SER A 39 13.84 1.69 -6.48
N ASP A 40 13.94 2.18 -7.72
CA ASP A 40 14.18 1.34 -8.90
C ASP A 40 15.39 0.42 -8.73
N LYS A 41 16.47 0.95 -8.15
CA LYS A 41 17.68 0.18 -7.84
C LYS A 41 17.42 -0.94 -6.84
N ALA A 42 16.67 -0.65 -5.78
CA ALA A 42 16.33 -1.64 -4.75
C ALA A 42 15.35 -2.69 -5.30
N LEU A 43 14.33 -2.27 -6.06
CA LEU A 43 13.38 -3.18 -6.71
C LEU A 43 14.08 -4.07 -7.75
N ALA A 44 15.02 -3.54 -8.55
CA ALA A 44 15.81 -4.33 -9.47
C ALA A 44 16.69 -5.37 -8.76
N LYS A 45 17.20 -5.05 -7.56
CA LYS A 45 17.93 -6.02 -6.72
C LYS A 45 16.98 -7.11 -6.20
N LEU A 46 15.82 -6.73 -5.68
CA LEU A 46 14.81 -7.67 -5.18
C LEU A 46 14.27 -8.58 -6.29
N ALA A 47 14.09 -8.07 -7.50
CA ALA A 47 13.62 -8.85 -8.64
C ALA A 47 14.56 -9.99 -9.04
N LYS A 48 15.84 -9.92 -8.66
CA LYS A 48 16.83 -10.99 -8.89
C LYS A 48 16.75 -12.11 -7.84
N VAL A 49 16.04 -11.89 -6.77
CA VAL A 49 15.88 -12.90 -5.70
C VAL A 49 14.95 -14.00 -6.19
N LYS A 50 15.44 -15.24 -6.12
CA LYS A 50 14.64 -16.42 -6.44
C LYS A 50 13.69 -16.69 -5.27
N ALA A 51 12.42 -16.30 -5.43
CA ALA A 51 11.42 -16.39 -4.37
C ALA A 51 11.23 -17.80 -3.83
N ASP A 52 11.31 -18.81 -4.69
CA ASP A 52 11.20 -20.23 -4.33
C ASP A 52 12.32 -20.72 -3.41
N LYS A 53 13.45 -20.01 -3.37
CA LYS A 53 14.59 -20.31 -2.48
C LYS A 53 14.51 -19.63 -1.11
N LEU A 54 13.60 -18.67 -0.95
CA LEU A 54 13.38 -18.02 0.34
C LEU A 54 12.61 -18.93 1.31
N PRO A 55 12.82 -18.77 2.63
CA PRO A 55 12.08 -19.54 3.63
C PRO A 55 10.57 -19.43 3.46
N LEU A 56 9.88 -20.58 3.49
CA LEU A 56 8.43 -20.63 3.43
C LEU A 56 7.83 -20.19 4.77
N VAL A 57 6.92 -19.22 4.73
CA VAL A 57 6.13 -18.82 5.90
C VAL A 57 4.91 -19.72 6.01
N LYS A 58 4.89 -20.56 7.04
CA LYS A 58 3.81 -21.55 7.26
C LYS A 58 2.60 -20.92 7.98
N GLY A 59 1.43 -21.47 7.69
CA GLY A 59 0.14 -21.10 8.31
C GLY A 59 -0.38 -19.74 7.84
N LYS A 60 -1.67 -19.48 8.14
CA LYS A 60 -2.33 -18.21 7.82
C LYS A 60 -1.66 -17.07 8.61
N LYS A 61 -1.35 -15.97 7.95
CA LYS A 61 -0.77 -14.78 8.55
C LYS A 61 -1.66 -13.58 8.25
N ARG A 62 -1.76 -12.66 9.20
CA ARG A 62 -2.32 -11.33 8.98
C ARG A 62 -1.37 -10.58 8.04
N PHE A 63 -1.91 -9.88 7.06
CA PHE A 63 -1.19 -8.89 6.29
C PHE A 63 -1.38 -7.51 6.90
N GLY A 64 -0.30 -6.74 6.97
CA GLY A 64 -0.33 -5.35 7.37
C GLY A 64 -0.40 -4.42 6.16
N ALA A 65 -0.34 -3.12 6.40
CA ALA A 65 -0.14 -2.15 5.33
C ALA A 65 1.07 -2.53 4.47
N PRO A 66 0.98 -2.47 3.13
CA PRO A 66 2.01 -3.02 2.24
C PRO A 66 3.36 -2.29 2.32
N VAL A 67 3.34 -1.04 2.79
CA VAL A 67 4.53 -0.19 2.98
C VAL A 67 4.53 0.37 4.39
N SER A 68 5.67 0.35 5.06
CA SER A 68 5.87 1.02 6.33
C SER A 68 6.38 2.46 6.15
N ARG A 69 6.26 3.26 7.20
CA ARG A 69 6.77 4.65 7.24
C ARG A 69 6.26 5.54 6.11
N VAL A 70 4.95 5.43 5.82
CA VAL A 70 4.29 6.31 4.84
C VAL A 70 4.31 7.74 5.36
N GLY A 71 4.99 8.65 4.64
CA GLY A 71 5.13 10.06 5.03
C GLY A 71 3.92 10.92 4.66
N LYS A 72 3.26 10.60 3.55
CA LYS A 72 2.08 11.31 3.05
C LYS A 72 1.09 10.31 2.47
N PHE A 73 -0.20 10.57 2.70
CA PHE A 73 -1.29 9.83 2.08
C PHE A 73 -2.16 10.84 1.34
N ILE A 74 -1.97 10.91 0.03
CA ILE A 74 -2.66 11.85 -0.86
C ILE A 74 -3.78 11.11 -1.57
N ALA A 75 -4.95 11.71 -1.60
CA ALA A 75 -6.12 11.17 -2.30
C ALA A 75 -6.56 12.13 -3.41
N ILE A 76 -7.15 11.56 -4.46
CA ILE A 76 -7.74 12.29 -5.58
C ILE A 76 -9.25 12.06 -5.55
N GLY A 77 -10.02 13.12 -5.33
CA GLY A 77 -11.48 13.06 -5.31
C GLY A 77 -12.10 12.99 -6.69
N LEU A 78 -13.26 12.33 -6.80
CA LEU A 78 -14.06 12.19 -8.04
C LEU A 78 -13.22 11.73 -9.25
N ASN A 79 -12.25 10.85 -9.03
CA ASN A 79 -11.37 10.36 -10.09
C ASN A 79 -11.97 9.20 -10.91
N TYR A 80 -13.20 8.79 -10.61
CA TYR A 80 -14.00 7.84 -11.40
C TYR A 80 -15.22 8.53 -12.00
N ALA A 81 -15.43 8.38 -13.30
CA ALA A 81 -16.52 9.03 -14.02
C ALA A 81 -17.92 8.59 -13.54
N ASP A 82 -18.07 7.31 -13.18
CA ASP A 82 -19.30 6.77 -12.61
C ASP A 82 -19.60 7.35 -11.22
N HIS A 83 -18.60 7.56 -10.38
CA HIS A 83 -18.75 8.21 -9.10
C HIS A 83 -19.21 9.69 -9.26
N ALA A 84 -18.67 10.42 -10.22
CA ALA A 84 -19.12 11.76 -10.53
C ALA A 84 -20.59 11.78 -10.96
N ALA A 85 -20.99 10.86 -11.84
CA ALA A 85 -22.37 10.72 -12.32
C ALA A 85 -23.33 10.35 -11.17
N GLU A 86 -22.96 9.40 -10.32
CA GLU A 86 -23.75 8.95 -9.17
C GLU A 86 -23.95 10.07 -8.13
N SER A 87 -22.92 10.90 -7.93
CA SER A 87 -22.96 12.08 -7.06
C SER A 87 -23.66 13.29 -7.69
N GLY A 88 -24.10 13.21 -8.94
CA GLY A 88 -24.68 14.32 -9.67
C GLY A 88 -23.72 15.49 -9.94
N MET A 89 -22.42 15.22 -9.93
CA MET A 89 -21.39 16.24 -10.09
C MET A 89 -20.71 16.12 -11.46
N PRO A 90 -20.30 17.26 -12.06
CA PRO A 90 -19.53 17.23 -13.29
C PRO A 90 -18.14 16.59 -13.05
N ILE A 91 -17.62 15.92 -14.09
CA ILE A 91 -16.23 15.43 -14.05
C ILE A 91 -15.29 16.62 -13.83
N PRO A 92 -14.43 16.58 -12.80
CA PRO A 92 -13.49 17.66 -12.53
C PRO A 92 -12.53 17.89 -13.70
N LYS A 93 -12.27 19.15 -14.04
CA LYS A 93 -11.27 19.54 -15.06
C LYS A 93 -9.83 19.41 -14.56
N GLU A 94 -9.65 19.48 -13.26
CA GLU A 94 -8.36 19.35 -12.56
C GLU A 94 -8.51 18.36 -11.40
N PRO A 95 -7.44 17.63 -11.01
CA PRO A 95 -7.51 16.71 -9.89
C PRO A 95 -7.91 17.43 -8.59
N ILE A 96 -8.91 16.89 -7.88
CA ILE A 96 -9.27 17.34 -6.54
C ILE A 96 -8.34 16.64 -5.56
N VAL A 97 -7.29 17.33 -5.11
CA VAL A 97 -6.23 16.76 -4.27
C VAL A 97 -6.49 17.07 -2.80
N PHE A 98 -6.47 16.03 -1.95
CA PHE A 98 -6.57 16.20 -0.51
C PHE A 98 -5.71 15.18 0.26
N MET A 99 -5.52 15.41 1.54
CA MET A 99 -4.72 14.58 2.41
C MET A 99 -5.61 13.71 3.30
N LYS A 100 -5.29 12.44 3.39
CA LYS A 100 -5.78 11.55 4.46
C LYS A 100 -4.70 11.40 5.54
N SER A 101 -5.10 11.17 6.79
CA SER A 101 -4.13 10.90 7.86
C SER A 101 -3.39 9.60 7.59
N THR A 102 -2.07 9.59 7.73
CA THR A 102 -1.29 8.35 7.61
C THR A 102 -1.61 7.35 8.71
N THR A 103 -2.21 7.80 9.82
CA THR A 103 -2.65 6.93 10.93
C THR A 103 -3.88 6.09 10.60
N CYS A 104 -4.60 6.37 9.50
CA CYS A 104 -5.72 5.56 9.05
C CYS A 104 -5.29 4.35 8.19
N ILE A 105 -3.99 4.24 7.84
CA ILE A 105 -3.48 3.13 7.05
C ILE A 105 -3.35 1.90 7.92
N GLN A 106 -4.03 0.82 7.53
CA GLN A 106 -4.01 -0.45 8.25
C GLN A 106 -3.94 -1.65 7.30
N GLY A 107 -3.91 -2.84 7.82
CA GLY A 107 -3.88 -4.05 7.01
C GLY A 107 -5.23 -4.31 6.30
N PRO A 108 -5.22 -5.07 5.18
CA PRO A 108 -6.40 -5.28 4.36
C PRO A 108 -7.55 -6.03 5.06
N ASP A 109 -7.23 -6.82 6.08
CA ASP A 109 -8.19 -7.62 6.84
C ASP A 109 -8.36 -7.12 8.29
N ASP A 110 -7.86 -5.92 8.61
CA ASP A 110 -8.01 -5.32 9.94
C ASP A 110 -9.37 -4.65 10.08
N ASP A 111 -9.92 -4.69 11.30
CA ASP A 111 -11.21 -4.09 11.59
C ASP A 111 -11.16 -2.57 11.51
N VAL A 112 -12.14 -1.98 10.86
CA VAL A 112 -12.34 -0.52 10.83
C VAL A 112 -13.16 -0.11 12.04
N MET A 113 -12.56 0.72 12.92
CA MET A 113 -13.26 1.26 14.07
C MET A 113 -14.23 2.36 13.66
N LEU A 114 -15.52 2.11 13.83
CA LEU A 114 -16.55 3.12 13.60
C LEU A 114 -16.59 4.13 14.75
N PRO A 115 -16.55 5.44 14.49
CA PRO A 115 -16.73 6.44 15.52
C PRO A 115 -18.09 6.30 16.20
N LYS A 116 -18.15 6.56 17.51
CA LYS A 116 -19.40 6.50 18.29
C LYS A 116 -20.45 7.43 17.64
N GLY A 117 -21.62 6.85 17.33
CA GLY A 117 -22.74 7.57 16.72
C GLY A 117 -22.64 7.72 15.20
N SER A 118 -21.60 7.25 14.54
CA SER A 118 -21.53 7.21 13.08
C SER A 118 -22.60 6.29 12.50
N LYS A 119 -23.33 6.78 11.48
CA LYS A 119 -24.38 6.04 10.76
C LYS A 119 -24.21 6.04 9.24
N LYS A 120 -23.16 6.71 8.76
CA LYS A 120 -22.91 6.91 7.31
C LYS A 120 -21.49 6.55 6.94
N THR A 121 -20.97 5.48 7.56
CA THR A 121 -19.68 4.91 7.13
C THR A 121 -19.91 4.15 5.84
N ASP A 122 -19.11 4.46 4.84
CA ASP A 122 -19.16 3.86 3.52
C ASP A 122 -17.77 3.35 3.14
N TRP A 123 -17.71 2.53 2.10
CA TRP A 123 -16.49 1.97 1.57
C TRP A 123 -16.15 2.59 0.20
N GLU A 124 -14.88 2.64 -0.11
CA GLU A 124 -14.37 3.13 -1.39
C GLU A 124 -13.40 2.11 -1.97
N VAL A 125 -13.33 2.02 -3.29
CA VAL A 125 -12.33 1.22 -4.02
C VAL A 125 -11.44 2.17 -4.79
N GLU A 126 -10.15 2.16 -4.47
CA GLU A 126 -9.16 3.07 -5.05
C GLU A 126 -7.92 2.32 -5.51
N LEU A 127 -7.29 2.82 -6.58
CA LEU A 127 -5.97 2.37 -6.99
C LEU A 127 -4.90 3.10 -6.17
N GLY A 128 -4.25 2.40 -5.26
CA GLY A 128 -3.11 2.94 -4.51
C GLY A 128 -1.82 2.93 -5.33
N VAL A 129 -1.19 4.08 -5.49
CA VAL A 129 0.11 4.23 -6.13
C VAL A 129 1.15 4.64 -5.10
N VAL A 130 2.23 3.84 -4.96
CA VAL A 130 3.36 4.20 -4.10
C VAL A 130 4.35 5.01 -4.92
N CYS A 131 4.47 6.31 -4.58
CA CYS A 131 5.36 7.26 -5.23
C CYS A 131 6.48 7.66 -4.27
N LEU A 132 7.71 7.72 -4.76
CA LEU A 132 8.85 8.21 -4.02
C LEU A 132 9.19 9.63 -4.50
N LEU A 133 9.61 10.50 -3.57
CA LEU A 133 9.89 11.91 -3.84
C LEU A 133 10.88 12.12 -5.00
N TYR A 134 11.85 11.22 -5.13
CA TYR A 134 12.90 11.29 -6.17
C TYR A 134 12.53 10.58 -7.48
N THR A 135 11.35 9.95 -7.57
CA THR A 135 10.81 9.37 -8.81
C THR A 135 9.75 10.27 -9.43
N SER A 136 9.33 11.31 -8.74
CA SER A 136 8.35 12.29 -9.21
C SER A 136 9.10 13.52 -9.73
N PRO A 137 8.96 13.92 -11.01
CA PRO A 137 9.55 15.16 -11.48
C PRO A 137 9.03 16.31 -10.62
N SER A 138 9.95 17.00 -9.96
CA SER A 138 9.63 18.21 -9.21
C SER A 138 9.51 19.38 -10.20
N PRO A 139 8.49 20.23 -10.07
CA PRO A 139 8.41 21.46 -10.90
C PRO A 139 9.53 22.45 -10.63
N ARG A 140 10.46 22.14 -9.73
CA ARG A 140 11.61 22.96 -9.34
C ARG A 140 12.96 22.43 -9.83
N ASP A 141 12.95 21.31 -10.56
CA ASP A 141 14.18 20.72 -11.13
C ASP A 141 14.35 21.16 -12.58
#